data_09d0ac11edb26da1916635a84973a1e3
#
_entry.id   09d0ac11edb26da1916635a84973a1e3
#
_cell.length_a   1.000
_cell.length_b   1.000
_cell.length_c   1.000
_cell.angle_alpha   90.00
_cell.angle_beta   90.00
_cell.angle_gamma   90.00
#
_symmetry.space_group_name_H-M   'P 1'
#
loop_
_entity.id
_entity.type
_entity.pdbx_description
1 polymer ?
#
loop_
_entity_poly.entity_id
_entity_poly.type
_entity_poly.pdbx_seq_one_letter_code
_entity_poly.pdbx_strand_id
1 'polypeptide(L)'
;MSTAGGPGVPKPSHLFDRDAEWQGLVSFATDARVGATLGVVSGRRRQGKSYLLQALAEALGGIYFPALQLTEAVSLRLFTDELIRFTRSPVPPLRDWIDAIKFLFGLSKDHPVPVVIDEFPFLVSASPSLPSIIQRELGPGGSGRDSRARLLLCGSAMSVMGGLLAGHAPLRGRAGLELIVHPFGYRDAARFWETSDPKLAVLLHSVVGGTPAYRRELLREDSPADLADFDPWVIRTVLNPQTPLFREARYLLAEGTEIRDPSLYQSVLAAVAEGNATSGGIASYVGRKSNEISHPLRVLEDCRLLSRQPDLFRSGRATYRIVEPLVTFYQSIMSREWARLELGDGRMIWHGSQGRFLSQVVGPHFEALCREYAIRANSDVFGGPPGEVGSGVVADSANRTRIEIDVAVLAPAEHGHPRRVLSLGEVKWDRVMDVQHVERLRRARDLLAVKGFDTRGARVHCYSGAGFSSELQSAQHTDADIHLVDLDQLYAD
;
A
#
# COMPACT_ATOMS: atom_id res chain seq x y z
N MET A 1 -20.96 -21.27 16.67
CA MET A 1 -22.02 -21.61 15.69
C MET A 1 -21.34 -21.70 14.35
N SER A 2 -21.20 -22.92 13.84
CA SER A 2 -20.53 -23.24 12.59
C SER A 2 -21.41 -22.79 11.43
N THR A 3 -21.00 -21.80 10.66
CA THR A 3 -21.62 -21.44 9.39
C THR A 3 -21.17 -22.47 8.35
N ALA A 4 -22.11 -23.28 7.89
CA ALA A 4 -21.91 -24.18 6.78
C ALA A 4 -21.55 -23.35 5.54
N GLY A 5 -20.26 -23.31 5.17
CA GLY A 5 -19.79 -22.77 3.92
C GLY A 5 -20.27 -23.67 2.79
N GLY A 6 -21.07 -23.12 1.85
CA GLY A 6 -21.28 -23.76 0.57
C GLY A 6 -19.93 -23.92 -0.16
N PRO A 7 -19.83 -24.78 -1.20
CA PRO A 7 -18.58 -24.99 -1.92
C PRO A 7 -18.09 -23.64 -2.46
N GLY A 8 -16.96 -23.16 -1.90
CA GLY A 8 -16.40 -21.88 -2.26
C GLY A 8 -16.07 -21.86 -3.76
N VAL A 9 -16.39 -20.77 -4.44
CA VAL A 9 -15.99 -20.53 -5.83
C VAL A 9 -14.46 -20.47 -5.87
N PRO A 10 -13.78 -21.38 -6.59
CA PRO A 10 -12.33 -21.43 -6.60
C PRO A 10 -11.77 -20.15 -7.23
N LYS A 11 -10.68 -19.64 -6.66
CA LYS A 11 -9.95 -18.53 -7.24
C LYS A 11 -9.37 -18.97 -8.61
N PRO A 12 -9.55 -18.21 -9.69
CA PRO A 12 -8.95 -18.50 -10.97
C PRO A 12 -7.41 -18.57 -10.86
N SER A 13 -6.79 -19.56 -11.52
CA SER A 13 -5.35 -19.80 -11.43
C SER A 13 -4.48 -18.65 -11.95
N HIS A 14 -5.02 -17.82 -12.83
CA HIS A 14 -4.32 -16.65 -13.35
C HIS A 14 -4.28 -15.45 -12.36
N LEU A 15 -5.07 -15.50 -11.29
CA LEU A 15 -4.98 -14.52 -10.20
C LEU A 15 -3.85 -14.94 -9.25
N PHE A 16 -2.72 -14.24 -9.36
CA PHE A 16 -1.60 -14.44 -8.45
C PHE A 16 -1.95 -13.83 -7.08
N ASP A 17 -1.67 -14.58 -5.99
CA ASP A 17 -2.00 -14.17 -4.62
C ASP A 17 -3.49 -13.79 -4.48
N ARG A 18 -3.87 -12.86 -3.62
CA ARG A 18 -5.24 -12.34 -3.47
C ARG A 18 -6.25 -13.33 -2.88
N ASP A 19 -5.80 -14.36 -2.17
CA ASP A 19 -6.70 -15.38 -1.62
C ASP A 19 -7.68 -14.80 -0.60
N ALA A 20 -7.21 -13.90 0.26
CA ALA A 20 -8.05 -13.26 1.27
C ALA A 20 -9.06 -12.29 0.62
N GLU A 21 -8.61 -11.49 -0.35
CA GLU A 21 -9.49 -10.58 -1.11
C GLU A 21 -10.54 -11.36 -1.90
N TRP A 22 -10.12 -12.46 -2.56
CA TRP A 22 -11.02 -13.33 -3.30
C TRP A 22 -12.09 -13.94 -2.40
N GLN A 23 -11.70 -14.52 -1.26
CA GLN A 23 -12.64 -15.10 -0.29
C GLN A 23 -13.63 -14.06 0.23
N GLY A 24 -13.18 -12.86 0.57
CA GLY A 24 -14.03 -11.76 1.02
C GLY A 24 -15.04 -11.34 -0.05
N LEU A 25 -14.58 -11.20 -1.30
CA LEU A 25 -15.42 -10.83 -2.44
C LEU A 25 -16.45 -11.92 -2.77
N VAL A 26 -16.03 -13.19 -2.81
CA VAL A 26 -16.95 -14.32 -3.06
C VAL A 26 -18.00 -14.42 -1.94
N SER A 27 -17.59 -14.32 -0.68
CA SER A 27 -18.50 -14.33 0.47
C SER A 27 -19.55 -13.20 0.38
N PHE A 28 -19.12 -12.00 0.00
CA PHE A 28 -20.01 -10.86 -0.22
C PHE A 28 -20.96 -11.10 -1.41
N ALA A 29 -20.42 -11.53 -2.54
CA ALA A 29 -21.14 -11.66 -3.81
C ALA A 29 -22.16 -12.81 -3.80
N THR A 30 -21.93 -13.86 -3.02
CA THR A 30 -22.81 -15.05 -2.91
C THR A 30 -23.76 -15.02 -1.71
N ASP A 31 -23.73 -13.95 -0.93
CA ASP A 31 -24.64 -13.80 0.21
C ASP A 31 -26.11 -13.79 -0.26
N ALA A 32 -26.86 -14.82 0.10
CA ALA A 32 -28.23 -15.03 -0.34
C ALA A 32 -29.28 -14.26 0.48
N ARG A 33 -28.88 -13.52 1.52
CA ARG A 33 -29.81 -12.76 2.36
C ARG A 33 -30.58 -11.73 1.53
N VAL A 34 -31.88 -11.59 1.84
CA VAL A 34 -32.74 -10.58 1.21
C VAL A 34 -32.34 -9.20 1.70
N GLY A 35 -32.35 -8.24 0.81
CA GLY A 35 -31.86 -6.89 0.95
C GLY A 35 -30.60 -6.68 0.11
N ALA A 36 -30.70 -5.75 -0.85
CA ALA A 36 -29.54 -5.34 -1.62
C ALA A 36 -28.47 -4.75 -0.70
N THR A 37 -27.21 -5.03 -0.97
CA THR A 37 -26.08 -4.50 -0.18
C THR A 37 -24.98 -3.98 -1.08
N LEU A 38 -24.14 -3.12 -0.51
CA LEU A 38 -23.06 -2.40 -1.16
C LEU A 38 -21.71 -2.86 -0.65
N GLY A 39 -20.76 -3.07 -1.55
CA GLY A 39 -19.33 -3.18 -1.25
C GLY A 39 -18.56 -2.05 -1.90
N VAL A 40 -17.55 -1.56 -1.24
CA VAL A 40 -16.61 -0.56 -1.77
C VAL A 40 -15.23 -1.18 -1.90
N VAL A 41 -14.69 -1.16 -3.12
CA VAL A 41 -13.35 -1.66 -3.43
C VAL A 41 -12.49 -0.51 -3.89
N SER A 42 -11.42 -0.24 -3.18
CA SER A 42 -10.51 0.87 -3.46
C SER A 42 -9.07 0.40 -3.49
N GLY A 43 -8.19 1.25 -3.97
CA GLY A 43 -6.75 0.99 -4.06
C GLY A 43 -6.16 1.82 -5.19
N ARG A 44 -4.87 2.09 -5.15
CA ARG A 44 -4.20 2.87 -6.19
C ARG A 44 -4.34 2.20 -7.56
N ARG A 45 -4.14 2.96 -8.62
CA ARG A 45 -4.08 2.41 -9.97
C ARG A 45 -3.03 1.30 -10.07
N ARG A 46 -3.24 0.37 -11.02
CA ARG A 46 -2.30 -0.71 -11.38
C ARG A 46 -2.10 -1.78 -10.31
N GLN A 47 -2.93 -1.80 -9.24
CA GLN A 47 -2.89 -2.83 -8.19
C GLN A 47 -3.77 -4.05 -8.48
N GLY A 48 -4.36 -4.13 -9.68
CA GLY A 48 -5.12 -5.30 -10.14
C GLY A 48 -6.58 -5.36 -9.69
N LYS A 49 -7.19 -4.24 -9.23
CA LYS A 49 -8.62 -4.20 -8.82
C LYS A 49 -9.56 -4.65 -9.92
N SER A 50 -9.47 -4.02 -11.09
CA SER A 50 -10.32 -4.32 -12.25
C SER A 50 -10.22 -5.77 -12.66
N TYR A 51 -8.98 -6.32 -12.67
CA TYR A 51 -8.71 -7.71 -13.01
C TYR A 51 -9.36 -8.68 -12.01
N LEU A 52 -9.25 -8.39 -10.70
CA LEU A 52 -9.86 -9.16 -9.63
C LEU A 52 -11.40 -9.14 -9.70
N LEU A 53 -12.00 -7.97 -9.93
CA LEU A 53 -13.45 -7.78 -9.96
C LEU A 53 -14.07 -8.31 -11.25
N GLN A 54 -13.39 -8.20 -12.39
CA GLN A 54 -13.82 -8.82 -13.63
C GLN A 54 -13.85 -10.34 -13.49
N ALA A 55 -12.77 -10.94 -12.94
CA ALA A 55 -12.72 -12.38 -12.67
C ALA A 55 -13.85 -12.84 -11.73
N LEU A 56 -14.20 -12.03 -10.72
CA LEU A 56 -15.34 -12.32 -9.83
C LEU A 56 -16.66 -12.32 -10.60
N ALA A 57 -16.91 -11.29 -11.41
CA ALA A 57 -18.14 -11.18 -12.19
C ALA A 57 -18.26 -12.35 -13.19
N GLU A 58 -17.18 -12.72 -13.86
CA GLU A 58 -17.15 -13.86 -14.79
C GLU A 58 -17.40 -15.20 -14.05
N ALA A 59 -16.75 -15.43 -12.91
CA ALA A 59 -16.90 -16.68 -12.14
C ALA A 59 -18.31 -16.88 -11.57
N LEU A 60 -19.01 -15.79 -11.27
CA LEU A 60 -20.35 -15.82 -10.67
C LEU A 60 -21.49 -15.48 -11.64
N GLY A 61 -21.19 -15.25 -12.92
CA GLY A 61 -22.19 -14.83 -13.91
C GLY A 61 -22.83 -13.49 -13.54
N GLY A 62 -22.03 -12.55 -13.05
CA GLY A 62 -22.46 -11.22 -12.66
C GLY A 62 -22.32 -10.16 -13.77
N ILE A 63 -22.59 -8.91 -13.43
CA ILE A 63 -22.46 -7.76 -14.32
C ILE A 63 -21.13 -7.04 -14.00
N TYR A 64 -20.35 -6.74 -15.04
CA TYR A 64 -19.15 -5.91 -14.94
C TYR A 64 -19.27 -4.70 -15.87
N PHE A 65 -19.39 -3.51 -15.29
CA PHE A 65 -19.51 -2.26 -16.02
C PHE A 65 -18.28 -1.37 -15.77
N PRO A 66 -17.38 -1.23 -16.75
CA PRO A 66 -16.27 -0.28 -16.68
C PRO A 66 -16.76 1.13 -17.04
N ALA A 67 -16.92 1.98 -16.05
CA ALA A 67 -17.32 3.37 -16.28
C ALA A 67 -16.22 4.17 -16.97
N LEU A 68 -16.62 5.06 -17.88
CA LEU A 68 -15.72 5.94 -18.61
C LEU A 68 -15.99 7.40 -18.20
N GLN A 69 -15.00 8.26 -18.42
CA GLN A 69 -15.13 9.70 -18.19
C GLN A 69 -15.96 10.35 -19.30
N LEU A 70 -17.28 10.26 -19.19
CA LEU A 70 -18.26 10.70 -20.18
C LEU A 70 -19.39 11.49 -19.50
N THR A 71 -20.28 12.07 -20.31
CA THR A 71 -21.50 12.71 -19.79
C THR A 71 -22.46 11.67 -19.21
N GLU A 72 -23.32 12.10 -18.30
CA GLU A 72 -24.34 11.24 -17.67
C GLU A 72 -25.17 10.47 -18.69
N ALA A 73 -25.68 11.14 -19.72
CA ALA A 73 -26.53 10.53 -20.75
C ALA A 73 -25.81 9.41 -21.52
N VAL A 74 -24.49 9.59 -21.81
CA VAL A 74 -23.72 8.58 -22.52
C VAL A 74 -23.40 7.42 -21.58
N SER A 75 -23.02 7.70 -20.32
CA SER A 75 -22.77 6.68 -19.31
C SER A 75 -23.99 5.80 -19.06
N LEU A 76 -25.17 6.41 -18.96
CA LEU A 76 -26.43 5.68 -18.78
C LEU A 76 -26.78 4.79 -19.99
N ARG A 77 -26.50 5.27 -21.20
CA ARG A 77 -26.67 4.46 -22.40
C ARG A 77 -25.75 3.24 -22.41
N LEU A 78 -24.46 3.44 -22.14
CA LEU A 78 -23.49 2.33 -22.07
C LEU A 78 -23.87 1.33 -20.97
N PHE A 79 -24.35 1.81 -19.83
CA PHE A 79 -24.84 0.94 -18.77
C PHE A 79 -26.08 0.15 -19.21
N THR A 80 -27.01 0.77 -19.97
CA THR A 80 -28.16 0.09 -20.55
C THR A 80 -27.72 -1.00 -21.52
N ASP A 81 -26.74 -0.73 -22.37
CA ASP A 81 -26.18 -1.71 -23.32
C ASP A 81 -25.60 -2.93 -22.56
N GLU A 82 -24.94 -2.70 -21.41
CA GLU A 82 -24.44 -3.79 -20.56
C GLU A 82 -25.58 -4.61 -19.94
N LEU A 83 -26.63 -3.97 -19.48
CA LEU A 83 -27.85 -4.66 -18.99
C LEU A 83 -28.50 -5.51 -20.06
N ILE A 84 -28.62 -5.00 -21.29
CA ILE A 84 -29.16 -5.76 -22.45
C ILE A 84 -28.26 -6.99 -22.71
N ARG A 85 -26.94 -6.81 -22.65
CA ARG A 85 -25.98 -7.90 -22.87
C ARG A 85 -26.12 -8.99 -21.80
N PHE A 86 -26.28 -8.57 -20.55
CA PHE A 86 -26.45 -9.48 -19.41
C PHE A 86 -27.80 -10.22 -19.49
N THR A 87 -28.89 -9.52 -19.67
CA THR A 87 -30.25 -10.10 -19.68
C THR A 87 -30.56 -10.86 -20.97
N ARG A 88 -29.81 -10.60 -22.05
CA ARG A 88 -30.08 -11.10 -23.41
C ARG A 88 -31.50 -10.77 -23.87
N SER A 89 -32.08 -9.70 -23.39
CA SER A 89 -33.44 -9.26 -23.60
C SER A 89 -33.53 -7.73 -23.68
N PRO A 90 -34.51 -7.15 -24.38
CA PRO A 90 -34.71 -5.72 -24.36
C PRO A 90 -34.88 -5.18 -22.94
N VAL A 91 -34.19 -4.11 -22.62
CA VAL A 91 -34.33 -3.38 -21.35
C VAL A 91 -35.25 -2.19 -21.57
N PRO A 92 -36.20 -1.90 -20.67
CA PRO A 92 -37.03 -0.69 -20.75
C PRO A 92 -36.16 0.56 -20.88
N PRO A 93 -36.63 1.64 -21.51
CA PRO A 93 -35.90 2.89 -21.59
C PRO A 93 -35.54 3.42 -20.17
N LEU A 94 -34.25 3.50 -19.85
CA LEU A 94 -33.74 4.06 -18.60
C LEU A 94 -33.52 5.56 -18.82
N ARG A 95 -34.33 6.39 -18.17
CA ARG A 95 -34.31 7.86 -18.33
C ARG A 95 -33.21 8.52 -17.47
N ASP A 96 -32.93 7.90 -16.35
CA ASP A 96 -31.98 8.39 -15.35
C ASP A 96 -31.39 7.24 -14.51
N TRP A 97 -30.47 7.56 -13.60
CA TRP A 97 -29.87 6.59 -12.69
C TRP A 97 -30.86 6.00 -11.68
N ILE A 98 -32.02 6.64 -11.44
CA ILE A 98 -33.06 6.08 -10.58
C ILE A 98 -33.70 4.87 -11.27
N ASP A 99 -34.06 5.01 -12.54
CA ASP A 99 -34.61 3.92 -13.33
C ASP A 99 -33.59 2.79 -13.45
N ALA A 100 -32.28 3.12 -13.67
CA ALA A 100 -31.22 2.16 -13.82
C ALA A 100 -31.00 1.32 -12.55
N ILE A 101 -30.91 1.95 -11.38
CA ILE A 101 -30.71 1.25 -10.10
C ILE A 101 -31.92 0.40 -9.72
N LYS A 102 -33.14 0.92 -9.96
CA LYS A 102 -34.38 0.14 -9.74
C LYS A 102 -34.43 -1.10 -10.63
N PHE A 103 -34.11 -0.95 -11.90
CA PHE A 103 -34.08 -2.07 -12.84
C PHE A 103 -33.03 -3.11 -12.39
N LEU A 104 -31.83 -2.66 -12.06
CA LEU A 104 -30.76 -3.51 -11.57
C LEU A 104 -31.20 -4.32 -10.33
N PHE A 105 -31.80 -3.67 -9.34
CA PHE A 105 -32.28 -4.34 -8.14
C PHE A 105 -33.43 -5.31 -8.44
N GLY A 106 -34.22 -5.00 -9.46
CA GLY A 106 -35.28 -5.88 -9.97
C GLY A 106 -34.76 -7.20 -10.55
N LEU A 107 -33.58 -7.19 -11.19
CA LEU A 107 -32.94 -8.39 -11.76
C LEU A 107 -32.49 -9.40 -10.70
N SER A 108 -32.31 -8.97 -9.46
CA SER A 108 -31.72 -9.76 -8.39
C SER A 108 -32.72 -10.17 -7.31
N LYS A 109 -34.01 -10.31 -7.65
CA LYS A 109 -35.06 -10.68 -6.67
C LYS A 109 -34.92 -12.14 -6.19
N ASP A 110 -34.66 -13.04 -7.12
CA ASP A 110 -34.73 -14.48 -6.85
C ASP A 110 -33.39 -15.06 -6.40
N HIS A 111 -32.27 -14.52 -6.87
CA HIS A 111 -30.92 -14.97 -6.55
C HIS A 111 -29.94 -13.79 -6.49
N PRO A 112 -28.81 -13.94 -5.76
CA PRO A 112 -27.77 -12.93 -5.74
C PRO A 112 -27.18 -12.70 -7.14
N VAL A 113 -27.07 -11.44 -7.55
CA VAL A 113 -26.33 -11.03 -8.76
C VAL A 113 -25.27 -10.05 -8.32
N PRO A 114 -23.97 -10.38 -8.42
CA PRO A 114 -22.90 -9.42 -8.22
C PRO A 114 -22.88 -8.42 -9.39
N VAL A 115 -22.85 -7.15 -9.03
CA VAL A 115 -22.80 -6.05 -9.99
C VAL A 115 -21.60 -5.18 -9.67
N VAL A 116 -20.63 -5.20 -10.54
CA VAL A 116 -19.41 -4.39 -10.42
C VAL A 116 -19.57 -3.14 -11.27
N ILE A 117 -19.41 -1.98 -10.64
CA ILE A 117 -19.22 -0.70 -11.32
C ILE A 117 -17.78 -0.28 -11.09
N ASP A 118 -16.94 -0.49 -12.07
CA ASP A 118 -15.52 -0.13 -12.02
C ASP A 118 -15.32 1.33 -12.45
N GLU A 119 -14.32 2.00 -11.92
CA GLU A 119 -14.05 3.44 -12.03
C GLU A 119 -15.30 4.30 -11.72
N PHE A 120 -16.03 3.93 -10.66
CA PHE A 120 -17.19 4.65 -10.14
C PHE A 120 -16.99 6.17 -9.94
N PRO A 121 -15.80 6.66 -9.58
CA PRO A 121 -15.51 8.10 -9.53
C PRO A 121 -15.87 8.88 -10.81
N PHE A 122 -15.78 8.28 -12.00
CA PHE A 122 -16.19 8.95 -13.24
C PHE A 122 -17.70 9.17 -13.29
N LEU A 123 -18.50 8.22 -12.80
CA LEU A 123 -19.94 8.40 -12.70
C LEU A 123 -20.32 9.46 -11.66
N VAL A 124 -19.63 9.48 -10.53
CA VAL A 124 -19.86 10.52 -9.49
C VAL A 124 -19.53 11.91 -10.03
N SER A 125 -18.48 12.04 -10.83
CA SER A 125 -18.12 13.30 -11.47
C SER A 125 -19.19 13.78 -12.47
N ALA A 126 -19.76 12.86 -13.26
CA ALA A 126 -20.80 13.16 -14.23
C ALA A 126 -22.18 13.33 -13.59
N SER A 127 -22.46 12.61 -12.52
CA SER A 127 -23.75 12.55 -11.80
C SER A 127 -23.52 12.58 -10.30
N PRO A 128 -23.27 13.77 -9.69
CA PRO A 128 -22.99 13.89 -8.26
C PRO A 128 -24.12 13.40 -7.33
N SER A 129 -25.33 13.26 -7.85
CA SER A 129 -26.50 12.73 -7.13
C SER A 129 -26.51 11.20 -7.04
N LEU A 130 -25.71 10.48 -7.83
CA LEU A 130 -25.75 9.02 -7.91
C LEU A 130 -25.51 8.30 -6.56
N PRO A 131 -24.56 8.72 -5.70
CA PRO A 131 -24.43 8.12 -4.37
C PRO A 131 -25.70 8.26 -3.51
N SER A 132 -26.39 9.39 -3.59
CA SER A 132 -27.65 9.64 -2.86
C SER A 132 -28.82 8.82 -3.44
N ILE A 133 -28.85 8.59 -4.75
CA ILE A 133 -29.81 7.70 -5.41
C ILE A 133 -29.61 6.27 -4.90
N ILE A 134 -28.38 5.76 -4.92
CA ILE A 134 -28.04 4.43 -4.38
C ILE A 134 -28.45 4.32 -2.91
N GLN A 135 -28.14 5.33 -2.08
CA GLN A 135 -28.53 5.36 -0.67
C GLN A 135 -30.04 5.22 -0.50
N ARG A 136 -30.81 5.97 -1.27
CA ARG A 136 -32.29 5.96 -1.22
C ARG A 136 -32.83 4.58 -1.60
N GLU A 137 -32.35 4.00 -2.66
CA GLU A 137 -32.82 2.70 -3.15
C GLU A 137 -32.39 1.52 -2.26
N LEU A 138 -31.31 1.68 -1.50
CA LEU A 138 -30.91 0.74 -0.42
C LEU A 138 -31.68 0.97 0.90
N GLY A 139 -32.43 2.06 1.01
CA GLY A 139 -33.19 2.41 2.21
C GLY A 139 -34.47 1.59 2.39
N PRO A 140 -35.17 1.74 3.54
CA PRO A 140 -36.35 0.91 3.89
C PRO A 140 -37.51 1.00 2.88
N GLY A 141 -37.66 2.12 2.16
CA GLY A 141 -38.64 2.32 1.13
C GLY A 141 -38.13 2.18 -0.31
N GLY A 142 -36.88 1.78 -0.47
CA GLY A 142 -36.23 1.62 -1.78
C GLY A 142 -36.45 0.25 -2.40
N SER A 143 -36.18 0.15 -3.68
CA SER A 143 -36.29 -1.08 -4.48
C SER A 143 -35.30 -2.19 -4.06
N GLY A 144 -34.27 -1.85 -3.32
CA GLY A 144 -33.27 -2.80 -2.80
C GLY A 144 -33.81 -3.68 -1.67
N ARG A 145 -34.94 -3.33 -1.02
CA ARG A 145 -35.47 -4.07 0.12
C ARG A 145 -35.72 -5.55 -0.20
N ASP A 146 -36.32 -5.83 -1.35
CA ASP A 146 -36.70 -7.18 -1.77
C ASP A 146 -35.74 -7.77 -2.81
N SER A 147 -34.57 -7.15 -2.97
CA SER A 147 -33.51 -7.53 -3.90
C SER A 147 -32.39 -8.28 -3.19
N ARG A 148 -31.68 -9.13 -3.91
CA ARG A 148 -30.42 -9.75 -3.47
C ARG A 148 -29.21 -9.21 -4.24
N ALA A 149 -29.33 -8.01 -4.82
CA ALA A 149 -28.21 -7.39 -5.53
C ALA A 149 -27.00 -7.16 -4.61
N ARG A 150 -25.82 -7.48 -5.12
CA ARG A 150 -24.53 -7.29 -4.46
C ARG A 150 -23.72 -6.28 -5.28
N LEU A 151 -23.93 -4.99 -4.96
CA LEU A 151 -23.33 -3.90 -5.71
C LEU A 151 -21.91 -3.62 -5.22
N LEU A 152 -20.93 -3.75 -6.10
CA LEU A 152 -19.52 -3.46 -5.85
C LEU A 152 -19.13 -2.18 -6.59
N LEU A 153 -18.83 -1.12 -5.84
CA LEU A 153 -18.33 0.13 -6.38
C LEU A 153 -16.80 0.13 -6.28
N CYS A 154 -16.12 0.23 -7.40
CA CYS A 154 -14.66 0.23 -7.48
C CYS A 154 -14.13 1.54 -8.03
N GLY A 155 -12.96 1.94 -7.55
CA GLY A 155 -12.25 3.09 -8.10
C GLY A 155 -10.82 3.23 -7.59
N SER A 156 -10.03 3.94 -8.39
CA SER A 156 -8.62 4.24 -8.09
C SER A 156 -8.43 5.62 -7.43
N ALA A 157 -9.40 6.52 -7.53
CA ALA A 157 -9.36 7.81 -6.86
C ALA A 157 -9.66 7.64 -5.36
N MET A 158 -8.60 7.42 -4.57
CA MET A 158 -8.68 7.05 -3.15
C MET A 158 -9.48 8.04 -2.32
N SER A 159 -9.29 9.35 -2.55
CA SER A 159 -10.03 10.40 -1.85
C SER A 159 -11.52 10.37 -2.15
N VAL A 160 -11.91 10.14 -3.42
CA VAL A 160 -13.31 10.03 -3.82
C VAL A 160 -13.93 8.77 -3.20
N MET A 161 -13.25 7.62 -3.31
CA MET A 161 -13.75 6.35 -2.77
C MET A 161 -13.88 6.39 -1.25
N GLY A 162 -12.87 6.91 -0.54
CA GLY A 162 -12.92 7.13 0.91
C GLY A 162 -14.01 8.15 1.29
N GLY A 163 -14.19 9.18 0.48
CA GLY A 163 -15.22 10.20 0.64
C GLY A 163 -16.66 9.64 0.56
N LEU A 164 -16.89 8.54 -0.16
CA LEU A 164 -18.21 7.88 -0.26
C LEU A 164 -18.73 7.38 1.10
N LEU A 165 -17.83 6.99 2.00
CA LEU A 165 -18.16 6.38 3.29
C LEU A 165 -17.83 7.28 4.49
N ALA A 166 -17.15 8.42 4.28
CA ALA A 166 -16.66 9.28 5.35
C ALA A 166 -17.70 10.33 5.80
N GLY A 167 -17.58 10.79 7.03
CA GLY A 167 -18.33 11.95 7.54
C GLY A 167 -19.84 11.83 7.38
N HIS A 168 -20.46 12.73 6.62
CA HIS A 168 -21.88 12.77 6.30
C HIS A 168 -22.21 12.21 4.90
N ALA A 169 -21.31 11.44 4.32
CA ALA A 169 -21.53 10.89 2.98
C ALA A 169 -22.77 9.98 2.91
N PRO A 170 -23.49 10.00 1.77
CA PRO A 170 -24.74 9.25 1.61
C PRO A 170 -24.61 7.74 1.86
N LEU A 171 -23.47 7.14 1.51
CA LEU A 171 -23.26 5.68 1.61
C LEU A 171 -22.67 5.24 2.95
N ARG A 172 -22.41 6.16 3.88
CA ARG A 172 -21.88 5.81 5.22
C ARG A 172 -22.80 4.83 5.94
N GLY A 173 -22.20 3.75 6.49
CA GLY A 173 -22.93 2.69 7.21
C GLY A 173 -23.83 1.83 6.32
N ARG A 174 -23.69 1.91 4.99
CA ARG A 174 -24.42 1.07 4.03
C ARG A 174 -23.55 -0.02 3.42
N ALA A 175 -22.22 0.09 3.52
CA ALA A 175 -21.31 -0.89 3.00
C ALA A 175 -21.29 -2.14 3.90
N GLY A 176 -21.54 -3.30 3.31
CA GLY A 176 -21.34 -4.61 3.90
C GLY A 176 -19.95 -5.19 3.62
N LEU A 177 -19.20 -4.55 2.71
CA LEU A 177 -17.79 -4.86 2.42
C LEU A 177 -17.03 -3.56 2.16
N GLU A 178 -15.89 -3.40 2.82
CA GLU A 178 -14.89 -2.39 2.49
C GLU A 178 -13.56 -3.12 2.23
N LEU A 179 -13.10 -3.11 0.99
CA LEU A 179 -11.88 -3.78 0.57
C LEU A 179 -10.90 -2.77 -0.02
N ILE A 180 -9.70 -2.78 0.53
CA ILE A 180 -8.60 -2.00 -0.02
C ILE A 180 -7.60 -2.96 -0.63
N VAL A 181 -7.44 -2.90 -1.96
CA VAL A 181 -6.44 -3.69 -2.67
C VAL A 181 -5.09 -2.99 -2.54
N HIS A 182 -4.17 -3.64 -1.83
CA HIS A 182 -2.81 -3.17 -1.62
C HIS A 182 -1.86 -3.69 -2.72
N PRO A 183 -0.67 -3.08 -2.92
CA PRO A 183 0.41 -3.73 -3.64
C PRO A 183 0.79 -5.04 -2.93
N PHE A 184 1.45 -5.95 -3.63
CA PHE A 184 1.99 -7.16 -3.01
C PHE A 184 3.00 -6.82 -1.93
N GLY A 185 3.00 -7.54 -0.81
CA GLY A 185 4.07 -7.50 0.17
C GLY A 185 5.39 -7.98 -0.45
N TYR A 186 6.50 -7.69 0.20
CA TYR A 186 7.83 -7.95 -0.39
C TYR A 186 8.08 -9.43 -0.74
N ARG A 187 7.55 -10.38 0.05
CA ARG A 187 7.65 -11.83 -0.22
C ARG A 187 6.83 -12.21 -1.44
N ASP A 188 5.59 -11.74 -1.51
CA ASP A 188 4.69 -12.00 -2.64
C ASP A 188 5.19 -11.31 -3.90
N ALA A 189 5.77 -10.12 -3.79
CA ALA A 189 6.43 -9.44 -4.89
C ALA A 189 7.63 -10.25 -5.43
N ALA A 190 8.47 -10.82 -4.56
CA ALA A 190 9.58 -11.69 -4.99
C ALA A 190 9.09 -12.91 -5.76
N ARG A 191 8.05 -13.57 -5.26
CA ARG A 191 7.37 -14.69 -5.96
C ARG A 191 6.76 -14.25 -7.28
N PHE A 192 6.12 -13.08 -7.30
CA PHE A 192 5.51 -12.52 -8.51
C PHE A 192 6.54 -12.16 -9.57
N TRP A 193 7.72 -11.69 -9.17
CA TRP A 193 8.85 -11.39 -10.06
C TRP A 193 9.72 -12.62 -10.37
N GLU A 194 9.37 -13.80 -9.81
CA GLU A 194 10.06 -15.08 -10.01
C GLU A 194 11.55 -15.03 -9.63
N THR A 195 11.89 -14.23 -8.59
CA THR A 195 13.26 -14.17 -8.07
C THR A 195 13.38 -14.95 -6.77
N SER A 196 14.38 -15.83 -6.71
CA SER A 196 14.73 -16.61 -5.51
C SER A 196 15.94 -16.03 -4.74
N ASP A 197 16.67 -15.08 -5.32
CA ASP A 197 17.76 -14.38 -4.65
C ASP A 197 17.18 -13.26 -3.76
N PRO A 198 17.28 -13.34 -2.42
CA PRO A 198 16.71 -12.35 -1.53
C PRO A 198 17.32 -10.96 -1.69
N LYS A 199 18.59 -10.88 -2.09
CA LYS A 199 19.26 -9.59 -2.34
C LYS A 199 18.70 -8.92 -3.58
N LEU A 200 18.54 -9.67 -4.66
CA LEU A 200 17.89 -9.18 -5.88
C LEU A 200 16.44 -8.78 -5.59
N ALA A 201 15.71 -9.56 -4.79
CA ALA A 201 14.33 -9.27 -4.39
C ALA A 201 14.21 -7.92 -3.68
N VAL A 202 15.08 -7.61 -2.72
CA VAL A 202 15.10 -6.29 -2.05
C VAL A 202 15.42 -5.16 -3.01
N LEU A 203 16.45 -5.32 -3.86
CA LEU A 203 16.83 -4.31 -4.84
C LEU A 203 15.69 -4.02 -5.81
N LEU A 204 15.09 -5.06 -6.38
CA LEU A 204 13.97 -4.95 -7.31
C LEU A 204 12.76 -4.30 -6.64
N HIS A 205 12.38 -4.77 -5.44
CA HIS A 205 11.27 -4.20 -4.68
C HIS A 205 11.52 -2.74 -4.26
N SER A 206 12.77 -2.33 -4.06
CA SER A 206 13.10 -0.92 -3.78
C SER A 206 12.88 0.02 -4.98
N VAL A 207 12.80 -0.53 -6.20
CA VAL A 207 12.55 0.24 -7.42
C VAL A 207 11.08 0.19 -7.84
N VAL A 208 10.52 -1.02 -7.96
CA VAL A 208 9.18 -1.22 -8.55
C VAL A 208 8.10 -1.64 -7.53
N GLY A 209 8.50 -1.94 -6.29
CA GLY A 209 7.55 -2.35 -5.26
C GLY A 209 6.77 -3.60 -5.62
N GLY A 210 5.56 -3.70 -5.04
CA GLY A 210 4.63 -4.80 -5.26
C GLY A 210 3.50 -4.49 -6.24
N THR A 211 3.64 -3.52 -7.15
CA THR A 211 2.60 -3.13 -8.10
C THR A 211 2.61 -4.07 -9.33
N PRO A 212 1.58 -4.93 -9.51
CA PRO A 212 1.63 -6.01 -10.51
C PRO A 212 1.70 -5.52 -11.96
N ALA A 213 1.05 -4.41 -12.28
CA ALA A 213 1.03 -3.88 -13.64
C ALA A 213 2.41 -3.40 -14.12
N TYR A 214 3.34 -3.10 -13.21
CA TYR A 214 4.69 -2.71 -13.63
C TYR A 214 5.39 -3.83 -14.37
N ARG A 215 5.32 -5.07 -13.89
CA ARG A 215 5.85 -6.23 -14.59
C ARG A 215 5.02 -6.56 -15.84
N ARG A 216 3.71 -6.77 -15.67
CA ARG A 216 2.85 -7.32 -16.74
C ARG A 216 2.57 -6.34 -17.87
N GLU A 217 2.18 -5.11 -17.53
CA GLU A 217 1.71 -4.15 -18.53
C GLU A 217 2.82 -3.23 -19.03
N LEU A 218 3.63 -2.67 -18.11
CA LEU A 218 4.60 -1.64 -18.47
C LEU A 218 5.92 -2.22 -18.97
N LEU A 219 6.36 -3.35 -18.42
CA LEU A 219 7.61 -4.02 -18.78
C LEU A 219 7.40 -5.29 -19.60
N ARG A 220 6.15 -5.76 -19.78
CA ARG A 220 5.82 -6.95 -20.58
C ARG A 220 6.66 -8.16 -20.18
N GLU A 221 6.70 -8.45 -18.89
CA GLU A 221 7.42 -9.56 -18.24
C GLU A 221 8.95 -9.43 -18.28
N ASP A 222 9.55 -8.29 -18.71
CA ASP A 222 10.99 -8.06 -18.57
C ASP A 222 11.36 -7.95 -17.09
N SER A 223 12.07 -8.94 -16.57
CA SER A 223 12.61 -9.00 -15.21
C SER A 223 14.12 -9.24 -15.25
N PRO A 224 14.88 -8.82 -14.23
CA PRO A 224 16.31 -9.12 -14.16
C PRO A 224 16.50 -10.63 -14.00
N ALA A 225 17.40 -11.20 -14.79
CA ALA A 225 17.66 -12.64 -14.79
C ALA A 225 18.36 -13.11 -13.50
N ASP A 226 19.25 -12.28 -12.96
CA ASP A 226 20.02 -12.50 -11.74
C ASP A 226 20.51 -11.16 -11.15
N LEU A 227 21.29 -11.23 -10.08
CA LEU A 227 21.85 -10.05 -9.44
C LEU A 227 22.79 -9.25 -10.37
N ALA A 228 23.49 -9.91 -11.28
CA ALA A 228 24.39 -9.23 -12.23
C ALA A 228 23.62 -8.49 -13.35
N ASP A 229 22.41 -8.96 -13.68
CA ASP A 229 21.52 -8.29 -14.63
C ASP A 229 20.73 -7.12 -14.02
N PHE A 230 20.77 -6.91 -12.70
CA PHE A 230 20.00 -5.84 -12.07
C PHE A 230 20.34 -4.46 -12.62
N ASP A 231 21.61 -4.08 -12.69
CA ASP A 231 22.05 -2.79 -13.24
C ASP A 231 21.71 -2.64 -14.73
N PRO A 232 21.98 -3.60 -15.60
CA PRO A 232 21.50 -3.60 -16.98
C PRO A 232 19.97 -3.48 -17.09
N TRP A 233 19.22 -4.18 -16.23
CA TRP A 233 17.77 -4.12 -16.19
C TRP A 233 17.25 -2.71 -15.85
N VAL A 234 17.79 -2.06 -14.82
CA VAL A 234 17.42 -0.68 -14.47
C VAL A 234 17.65 0.26 -15.65
N ILE A 235 18.80 0.12 -16.35
CA ILE A 235 19.15 0.98 -17.49
C ILE A 235 18.21 0.75 -18.68
N ARG A 236 17.89 -0.51 -19.01
CA ARG A 236 17.03 -0.82 -20.19
C ARG A 236 15.54 -0.62 -19.92
N THR A 237 15.13 -0.49 -18.64
CA THR A 237 13.72 -0.36 -18.27
C THR A 237 13.42 1.01 -17.63
N VAL A 238 13.72 1.18 -16.34
CA VAL A 238 13.29 2.36 -15.55
C VAL A 238 13.93 3.65 -16.05
N LEU A 239 15.17 3.59 -16.51
CA LEU A 239 15.91 4.74 -17.02
C LEU A 239 15.85 4.90 -18.56
N ASN A 240 15.11 4.05 -19.25
CA ASN A 240 14.94 4.12 -20.69
C ASN A 240 13.71 4.96 -21.05
N PRO A 241 13.86 6.11 -21.71
CA PRO A 241 12.74 7.00 -22.06
C PRO A 241 11.72 6.40 -23.02
N GLN A 242 12.04 5.26 -23.65
CA GLN A 242 11.14 4.55 -24.56
C GLN A 242 10.22 3.56 -23.83
N THR A 243 10.46 3.27 -22.53
CA THR A 243 9.59 2.41 -21.75
C THR A 243 8.47 3.21 -21.07
N PRO A 244 7.25 2.64 -20.92
CA PRO A 244 6.18 3.29 -20.18
C PRO A 244 6.54 3.56 -18.71
N LEU A 245 7.33 2.66 -18.08
CA LEU A 245 7.71 2.77 -16.67
C LEU A 245 8.56 4.03 -16.38
N PHE A 246 9.33 4.50 -17.36
CA PHE A 246 10.14 5.72 -17.23
C PHE A 246 9.32 6.94 -16.79
N ARG A 247 8.12 7.12 -17.33
CA ARG A 247 7.25 8.28 -17.03
C ARG A 247 6.24 8.01 -15.92
N GLU A 248 6.12 6.76 -15.49
CA GLU A 248 5.05 6.33 -14.58
C GLU A 248 5.04 7.10 -13.25
N ALA A 249 6.21 7.30 -12.62
CA ALA A 249 6.28 8.05 -11.36
C ALA A 249 5.72 9.47 -11.46
N ARG A 250 5.87 10.12 -12.62
CA ARG A 250 5.30 11.44 -12.89
C ARG A 250 3.79 11.39 -13.10
N TYR A 251 3.30 10.35 -13.77
CA TYR A 251 1.87 10.17 -14.02
C TYR A 251 1.10 9.85 -12.73
N LEU A 252 1.68 9.06 -11.82
CA LEU A 252 1.07 8.78 -10.53
C LEU A 252 0.70 10.05 -9.75
N LEU A 253 1.50 11.11 -9.87
CA LEU A 253 1.23 12.39 -9.23
C LEU A 253 0.18 13.23 -9.95
N ALA A 254 0.11 13.11 -11.28
CA ALA A 254 -0.86 13.85 -12.09
C ALA A 254 -2.29 13.27 -12.00
N GLU A 255 -2.43 12.03 -11.57
CA GLU A 255 -3.70 11.31 -11.51
C GLU A 255 -4.58 11.65 -10.29
N GLY A 256 -4.02 12.30 -9.27
CA GLY A 256 -4.79 12.73 -8.09
C GLY A 256 -5.73 13.88 -8.43
N THR A 257 -7.04 13.64 -8.44
CA THR A 257 -8.07 14.65 -8.74
C THR A 257 -8.06 15.85 -7.79
N GLU A 258 -7.46 15.73 -6.61
CA GLU A 258 -7.37 16.78 -5.60
C GLU A 258 -6.04 17.56 -5.65
N ILE A 259 -5.11 17.18 -6.52
CA ILE A 259 -3.82 17.86 -6.66
C ILE A 259 -4.01 19.15 -7.47
N ARG A 260 -4.25 20.25 -6.77
CA ARG A 260 -4.44 21.57 -7.38
C ARG A 260 -3.13 22.25 -7.80
N ASP A 261 -2.03 21.94 -7.11
CA ASP A 261 -0.69 22.46 -7.40
C ASP A 261 0.31 21.30 -7.45
N PRO A 262 0.42 20.60 -8.60
CA PRO A 262 1.33 19.45 -8.72
C PRO A 262 2.77 19.76 -8.36
N SER A 263 3.24 21.00 -8.55
CA SER A 263 4.63 21.40 -8.25
C SER A 263 4.92 21.40 -6.76
N LEU A 264 3.96 21.83 -5.94
CA LEU A 264 4.08 21.79 -4.47
C LEU A 264 4.13 20.35 -3.95
N TYR A 265 3.28 19.46 -4.46
CA TYR A 265 3.26 18.06 -4.05
C TYR A 265 4.53 17.32 -4.46
N GLN A 266 5.06 17.60 -5.65
CA GLN A 266 6.36 17.09 -6.07
C GLN A 266 7.49 17.59 -5.17
N SER A 267 7.48 18.87 -4.79
CA SER A 267 8.48 19.45 -3.87
C SER A 267 8.42 18.83 -2.48
N VAL A 268 7.23 18.51 -1.97
CA VAL A 268 7.04 17.77 -0.70
C VAL A 268 7.65 16.36 -0.79
N LEU A 269 7.40 15.63 -1.88
CA LEU A 269 7.98 14.30 -2.08
C LEU A 269 9.50 14.36 -2.25
N ALA A 270 10.02 15.37 -2.97
CA ALA A 270 11.45 15.59 -3.10
C ALA A 270 12.10 15.85 -1.73
N ALA A 271 11.47 16.68 -0.88
CA ALA A 271 11.95 16.93 0.48
C ALA A 271 12.08 15.62 1.29
N VAL A 272 11.05 14.77 1.24
CA VAL A 272 11.05 13.49 1.95
C VAL A 272 12.11 12.55 1.38
N ALA A 273 12.25 12.46 0.07
CA ALA A 273 13.27 11.63 -0.59
C ALA A 273 14.70 12.05 -0.24
N GLU A 274 14.91 13.34 0.07
CA GLU A 274 16.21 13.88 0.51
C GLU A 274 16.41 13.83 2.04
N GLY A 275 15.53 13.11 2.77
CA GLY A 275 15.68 12.91 4.21
C GLY A 275 15.04 13.99 5.08
N ASN A 276 14.38 15.02 4.50
CA ASN A 276 13.61 16.00 5.27
C ASN A 276 12.25 15.41 5.68
N ALA A 277 12.27 14.42 6.57
CA ALA A 277 11.10 13.60 6.85
C ALA A 277 10.14 14.19 7.90
N THR A 278 10.50 15.27 8.62
CA THR A 278 9.58 15.92 9.57
C THR A 278 8.77 17.03 8.90
N SER A 279 7.57 17.33 9.42
CA SER A 279 6.74 18.43 8.89
C SER A 279 7.50 19.77 8.83
N GLY A 280 8.30 20.08 9.86
CA GLY A 280 9.13 21.28 9.88
C GLY A 280 10.28 21.23 8.83
N GLY A 281 10.94 20.08 8.68
CA GLY A 281 11.99 19.88 7.68
C GLY A 281 11.46 20.01 6.26
N ILE A 282 10.31 19.38 5.97
CA ILE A 282 9.63 19.48 4.67
C ILE A 282 9.25 20.94 4.38
N ALA A 283 8.64 21.64 5.35
CA ALA A 283 8.24 23.04 5.20
C ALA A 283 9.45 23.94 4.89
N SER A 284 10.56 23.75 5.61
CA SER A 284 11.81 24.47 5.40
C SER A 284 12.39 24.22 3.99
N TYR A 285 12.42 22.95 3.56
CA TYR A 285 12.91 22.58 2.23
C TYR A 285 12.09 23.21 1.10
N VAL A 286 10.77 23.21 1.23
CA VAL A 286 9.84 23.75 0.24
C VAL A 286 9.76 25.29 0.28
N GLY A 287 10.31 25.92 1.32
CA GLY A 287 10.24 27.38 1.52
C GLY A 287 8.83 27.86 1.92
N ARG A 288 8.07 27.03 2.65
CA ARG A 288 6.72 27.32 3.12
C ARG A 288 6.61 27.22 4.65
N LYS A 289 5.54 27.77 5.22
CA LYS A 289 5.22 27.55 6.65
C LYS A 289 4.63 26.16 6.88
N SER A 290 4.82 25.60 8.08
CA SER A 290 4.32 24.26 8.40
C SER A 290 2.80 24.09 8.27
N ASN A 291 2.02 25.15 8.49
CA ASN A 291 0.57 25.12 8.30
C ASN A 291 0.17 25.07 6.82
N GLU A 292 0.98 25.61 5.90
CA GLU A 292 0.70 25.60 4.46
C GLU A 292 0.95 24.24 3.81
N ILE A 293 1.83 23.42 4.40
CA ILE A 293 2.10 22.06 3.89
C ILE A 293 1.19 20.99 4.52
N SER A 294 0.41 21.32 5.57
CA SER A 294 -0.45 20.35 6.26
C SER A 294 -1.51 19.73 5.34
N HIS A 295 -2.06 20.52 4.42
CA HIS A 295 -3.02 20.02 3.44
C HIS A 295 -2.35 19.13 2.38
N PRO A 296 -1.24 19.54 1.71
CA PRO A 296 -0.49 18.65 0.83
C PRO A 296 -0.07 17.33 1.48
N LEU A 297 0.41 17.34 2.71
CA LEU A 297 0.79 16.11 3.43
C LEU A 297 -0.41 15.18 3.57
N ARG A 298 -1.56 15.69 4.03
CA ARG A 298 -2.78 14.88 4.17
C ARG A 298 -3.26 14.31 2.84
N VAL A 299 -3.29 15.11 1.78
CA VAL A 299 -3.68 14.61 0.44
C VAL A 299 -2.75 13.50 -0.03
N LEU A 300 -1.43 13.64 0.15
CA LEU A 300 -0.47 12.60 -0.20
C LEU A 300 -0.61 11.33 0.68
N GLU A 301 -1.03 11.48 1.95
CA GLU A 301 -1.39 10.34 2.81
C GLU A 301 -2.67 9.66 2.32
N ASP A 302 -3.72 10.44 2.01
CA ASP A 302 -4.99 9.92 1.50
C ASP A 302 -4.80 9.20 0.16
N CYS A 303 -3.91 9.72 -0.71
CA CYS A 303 -3.49 9.06 -1.94
C CYS A 303 -2.52 7.87 -1.73
N ARG A 304 -2.13 7.59 -0.49
CA ARG A 304 -1.16 6.53 -0.13
C ARG A 304 0.19 6.66 -0.84
N LEU A 305 0.62 7.88 -1.10
CA LEU A 305 1.97 8.20 -1.57
C LEU A 305 2.92 8.52 -0.44
N LEU A 306 2.39 9.07 0.67
CA LEU A 306 3.11 9.24 1.93
C LEU A 306 2.48 8.40 3.04
N SER A 307 3.29 8.02 4.01
CA SER A 307 2.86 7.44 5.28
C SER A 307 3.46 8.27 6.41
N ARG A 308 2.61 8.67 7.35
CA ARG A 308 3.02 9.33 8.60
C ARG A 308 3.39 8.25 9.61
N GLN A 309 4.62 8.31 10.13
CA GLN A 309 5.19 7.35 11.08
C GLN A 309 5.41 8.03 12.42
N PRO A 310 4.61 7.73 13.45
CA PRO A 310 4.83 8.26 14.80
C PRO A 310 6.16 7.75 15.36
N ASP A 311 6.86 8.60 16.11
CA ASP A 311 8.01 8.19 16.90
C ASP A 311 7.51 7.45 18.15
N LEU A 312 7.89 6.18 18.31
CA LEU A 312 7.37 5.33 19.39
C LEU A 312 7.81 5.79 20.79
N PHE A 313 8.88 6.55 20.87
CA PHE A 313 9.52 6.98 22.14
C PHE A 313 9.35 8.47 22.44
N ARG A 314 8.80 9.25 21.49
CA ARG A 314 8.59 10.69 21.63
C ARG A 314 7.18 11.11 21.20
N SER A 315 6.33 11.37 22.18
CA SER A 315 4.96 11.82 21.91
C SER A 315 4.93 13.09 21.03
N GLY A 316 3.98 13.14 20.10
CA GLY A 316 3.77 14.29 19.22
C GLY A 316 4.82 14.45 18.11
N ARG A 317 5.79 13.55 18.00
CA ARG A 317 6.75 13.53 16.90
C ARG A 317 6.38 12.47 15.88
N ALA A 318 6.52 12.81 14.63
CA ALA A 318 6.31 11.89 13.52
C ALA A 318 7.22 12.26 12.36
N THR A 319 7.52 11.28 11.54
CA THR A 319 8.20 11.43 10.25
C THR A 319 7.29 11.00 9.12
N TYR A 320 7.57 11.44 7.91
CA TYR A 320 6.88 11.06 6.69
C TYR A 320 7.81 10.22 5.83
N ARG A 321 7.27 9.18 5.21
CA ARG A 321 7.98 8.31 4.28
C ARG A 321 7.18 8.16 2.99
N ILE A 322 7.85 8.16 1.85
CA ILE A 322 7.23 7.78 0.58
C ILE A 322 6.92 6.28 0.62
N VAL A 323 5.69 5.93 0.30
CA VAL A 323 5.22 4.52 0.33
C VAL A 323 5.50 3.83 -1.00
N GLU A 324 5.41 4.56 -2.11
CA GLU A 324 5.62 4.02 -3.45
C GLU A 324 7.10 4.02 -3.82
N PRO A 325 7.74 2.84 -3.97
CA PRO A 325 9.16 2.75 -4.28
C PRO A 325 9.56 3.47 -5.56
N LEU A 326 8.78 3.35 -6.63
CA LEU A 326 9.06 4.01 -7.90
C LEU A 326 9.10 5.55 -7.77
N VAL A 327 8.28 6.12 -6.88
CA VAL A 327 8.31 7.57 -6.60
C VAL A 327 9.58 7.93 -5.83
N THR A 328 10.01 7.09 -4.88
CA THR A 328 11.29 7.30 -4.18
C THR A 328 12.45 7.25 -5.16
N PHE A 329 12.48 6.24 -6.03
CA PHE A 329 13.51 6.09 -7.06
C PHE A 329 13.52 7.30 -8.01
N TYR A 330 12.34 7.71 -8.49
CA TYR A 330 12.22 8.89 -9.34
C TYR A 330 12.79 10.16 -8.67
N GLN A 331 12.39 10.45 -7.45
CA GLN A 331 12.82 11.65 -6.75
C GLN A 331 14.32 11.64 -6.44
N SER A 332 14.86 10.49 -6.01
CA SER A 332 16.27 10.36 -5.62
C SER A 332 17.23 10.28 -6.80
N ILE A 333 16.82 9.64 -7.92
CA ILE A 333 17.72 9.30 -9.03
C ILE A 333 17.39 10.07 -10.31
N MET A 334 16.10 10.12 -10.71
CA MET A 334 15.71 10.57 -12.05
C MET A 334 15.41 12.06 -12.12
N SER A 335 14.78 12.65 -11.10
CA SER A 335 14.16 13.97 -11.20
C SER A 335 15.16 15.08 -11.56
N ARG A 336 16.36 15.04 -10.99
CA ARG A 336 17.42 16.04 -11.23
C ARG A 336 18.11 15.86 -12.58
N GLU A 337 18.13 14.65 -13.09
CA GLU A 337 18.82 14.27 -14.34
C GLU A 337 17.83 14.06 -15.50
N TRP A 338 16.58 14.51 -15.32
CA TRP A 338 15.50 14.20 -16.25
C TRP A 338 15.80 14.53 -17.70
N ALA A 339 16.31 15.73 -17.97
CA ALA A 339 16.62 16.18 -19.34
C ALA A 339 17.68 15.27 -20.00
N ARG A 340 18.68 14.82 -19.24
CA ARG A 340 19.74 13.93 -19.74
C ARG A 340 19.22 12.51 -19.95
N LEU A 341 18.32 12.05 -19.06
CA LEU A 341 17.66 10.75 -19.24
C LEU A 341 16.83 10.73 -20.52
N GLU A 342 16.11 11.81 -20.84
CA GLU A 342 15.36 11.91 -22.10
C GLU A 342 16.27 11.89 -23.34
N LEU A 343 17.53 12.27 -23.21
CA LEU A 343 18.55 12.17 -24.27
C LEU A 343 19.21 10.78 -24.37
N GLY A 344 18.90 9.87 -23.43
CA GLY A 344 19.41 8.50 -23.45
C GLY A 344 20.67 8.25 -22.59
N ASP A 345 21.06 9.19 -21.72
CA ASP A 345 22.25 9.09 -20.86
C ASP A 345 22.06 8.11 -19.65
N GLY A 346 21.05 7.26 -19.69
CA GLY A 346 20.67 6.39 -18.56
C GLY A 346 21.81 5.59 -17.96
N ARG A 347 22.71 5.03 -18.77
CA ARG A 347 23.89 4.28 -18.30
C ARG A 347 24.84 5.14 -17.46
N MET A 348 25.18 6.33 -17.93
CA MET A 348 26.10 7.23 -17.25
C MET A 348 25.50 7.72 -15.92
N ILE A 349 24.22 8.10 -15.94
CA ILE A 349 23.49 8.55 -14.76
C ILE A 349 23.39 7.44 -13.71
N TRP A 350 23.09 6.21 -14.14
CA TRP A 350 23.03 5.07 -13.25
C TRP A 350 24.35 4.82 -12.52
N HIS A 351 25.46 4.73 -13.27
CA HIS A 351 26.78 4.54 -12.66
C HIS A 351 27.17 5.66 -11.68
N GLY A 352 26.81 6.89 -11.98
CA GLY A 352 27.06 8.04 -11.08
C GLY A 352 26.12 8.10 -9.87
N SER A 353 25.05 7.32 -9.86
CA SER A 353 23.99 7.36 -8.82
C SER A 353 24.00 6.18 -7.85
N GLN A 354 24.91 5.21 -8.01
CA GLN A 354 24.95 3.98 -7.20
C GLN A 354 24.97 4.24 -5.69
N GLY A 355 25.85 5.13 -5.22
CA GLY A 355 25.92 5.47 -3.79
C GLY A 355 24.64 6.13 -3.27
N ARG A 356 24.01 6.96 -4.09
CA ARG A 356 22.73 7.59 -3.75
C ARG A 356 21.59 6.57 -3.76
N PHE A 357 21.58 5.66 -4.70
CA PHE A 357 20.62 4.56 -4.75
C PHE A 357 20.67 3.71 -3.48
N LEU A 358 21.86 3.27 -3.07
CA LEU A 358 22.02 2.47 -1.85
C LEU A 358 21.61 3.24 -0.59
N SER A 359 21.98 4.52 -0.46
CA SER A 359 21.74 5.30 0.76
C SER A 359 20.35 5.92 0.87
N GLN A 360 19.75 6.36 -0.25
CA GLN A 360 18.48 7.10 -0.24
C GLN A 360 17.28 6.25 -0.71
N VAL A 361 17.51 5.14 -1.42
CA VAL A 361 16.45 4.27 -1.90
C VAL A 361 16.47 2.96 -1.16
N VAL A 362 17.57 2.18 -1.27
CA VAL A 362 17.60 0.81 -0.73
C VAL A 362 17.63 0.78 0.79
N GLY A 363 18.48 1.58 1.43
CA GLY A 363 18.61 1.61 2.90
C GLY A 363 17.26 1.88 3.61
N PRO A 364 16.60 3.02 3.36
CA PRO A 364 15.30 3.33 3.95
C PRO A 364 14.19 2.34 3.56
N HIS A 365 14.29 1.75 2.36
CA HIS A 365 13.37 0.71 1.92
C HIS A 365 13.57 -0.58 2.72
N PHE A 366 14.80 -1.02 2.92
CA PHE A 366 15.15 -2.20 3.70
C PHE A 366 14.70 -2.07 5.16
N GLU A 367 14.86 -0.89 5.78
CA GLU A 367 14.29 -0.62 7.10
C GLU A 367 12.77 -0.83 7.15
N ALA A 368 12.07 -0.42 6.08
CA ALA A 368 10.63 -0.61 6.00
C ALA A 368 10.25 -2.09 5.86
N LEU A 369 11.02 -2.87 5.10
CA LEU A 369 10.83 -4.32 4.99
C LEU A 369 11.08 -5.02 6.33
N CYS A 370 12.12 -4.61 7.07
CA CYS A 370 12.37 -5.15 8.41
C CYS A 370 11.23 -4.84 9.40
N ARG A 371 10.61 -3.65 9.30
CA ARG A 371 9.40 -3.34 10.09
C ARG A 371 8.20 -4.18 9.64
N GLU A 372 8.01 -4.41 8.35
CA GLU A 372 6.96 -5.29 7.85
C GLU A 372 7.16 -6.74 8.30
N TYR A 373 8.39 -7.24 8.28
CA TYR A 373 8.76 -8.52 8.87
C TYR A 373 8.37 -8.58 10.35
N ALA A 374 8.70 -7.56 11.12
CA ALA A 374 8.41 -7.53 12.56
C ALA A 374 6.90 -7.50 12.87
N ILE A 375 6.07 -6.93 12.00
CA ILE A 375 4.60 -6.97 12.14
C ILE A 375 4.06 -8.39 11.95
N ARG A 376 4.67 -9.17 11.06
CA ARG A 376 4.19 -10.51 10.67
C ARG A 376 4.86 -11.65 11.44
N ALA A 377 5.96 -11.37 12.13
CA ALA A 377 6.73 -12.37 12.85
C ALA A 377 5.94 -12.95 14.03
N ASN A 378 6.19 -14.23 14.33
CA ASN A 378 5.58 -14.93 15.45
C ASN A 378 5.98 -14.31 16.80
N SER A 379 5.11 -14.45 17.80
CA SER A 379 5.33 -13.95 19.16
C SER A 379 6.66 -14.41 19.77
N ASP A 380 7.11 -15.60 19.42
CA ASP A 380 8.36 -16.18 19.94
C ASP A 380 9.61 -15.39 19.51
N VAL A 381 9.55 -14.74 18.34
CA VAL A 381 10.66 -13.90 17.83
C VAL A 381 10.94 -12.73 18.77
N PHE A 382 9.93 -12.18 19.41
CA PHE A 382 10.08 -11.00 20.28
C PHE A 382 9.82 -11.28 21.77
N GLY A 383 9.54 -12.53 22.14
CA GLY A 383 9.21 -12.91 23.52
C GLY A 383 7.84 -12.41 23.99
N GLY A 384 6.92 -12.17 23.04
CA GLY A 384 5.56 -11.74 23.29
C GLY A 384 4.86 -11.25 22.01
N PRO A 385 3.52 -11.11 22.03
CA PRO A 385 2.78 -10.66 20.86
C PRO A 385 3.11 -9.20 20.51
N PRO A 386 3.47 -8.89 19.25
CA PRO A 386 3.65 -7.53 18.80
C PRO A 386 2.32 -6.74 18.89
N GLY A 387 2.35 -5.57 19.52
CA GLY A 387 1.23 -4.64 19.58
C GLY A 387 1.43 -3.45 18.62
N GLU A 388 2.58 -2.80 18.72
CA GLU A 388 2.93 -1.67 17.87
C GLU A 388 4.37 -1.84 17.37
N VAL A 389 4.56 -1.71 16.05
CA VAL A 389 5.87 -1.77 15.40
C VAL A 389 6.13 -0.45 14.69
N GLY A 390 7.32 0.09 14.89
CA GLY A 390 7.70 1.37 14.28
C GLY A 390 9.18 1.68 14.47
N SER A 391 9.50 2.95 14.37
CA SER A 391 10.84 3.47 14.66
C SER A 391 10.77 4.53 15.77
N GLY A 392 11.91 4.92 16.29
CA GLY A 392 11.93 5.99 17.27
C GLY A 392 13.35 6.48 17.60
N VAL A 393 13.41 7.58 18.33
CA VAL A 393 14.70 8.19 18.71
C VAL A 393 14.79 8.32 20.22
N VAL A 394 15.84 7.80 20.78
CA VAL A 394 16.17 7.87 22.21
C VAL A 394 17.26 8.91 22.42
N ALA A 395 16.99 9.94 23.20
CA ALA A 395 18.00 10.94 23.56
C ALA A 395 18.95 10.39 24.63
N ASP A 396 20.25 10.46 24.39
CA ASP A 396 21.32 10.19 25.35
C ASP A 396 21.92 11.53 25.80
N SER A 397 21.36 12.10 26.84
CA SER A 397 21.79 13.41 27.37
C SER A 397 23.21 13.39 27.93
N ALA A 398 23.66 12.25 28.47
CA ALA A 398 25.00 12.10 29.03
C ALA A 398 26.07 12.24 27.93
N ASN A 399 25.83 11.64 26.78
CA ASN A 399 26.73 11.69 25.62
C ASN A 399 26.39 12.81 24.63
N ARG A 400 25.35 13.63 24.90
CA ARG A 400 24.84 14.67 23.99
C ARG A 400 24.54 14.16 22.58
N THR A 401 24.04 12.92 22.48
CA THR A 401 23.74 12.24 21.22
C THR A 401 22.27 11.76 21.17
N ARG A 402 21.89 11.19 20.04
CA ARG A 402 20.62 10.53 19.84
C ARG A 402 20.88 9.15 19.26
N ILE A 403 20.15 8.17 19.78
CA ILE A 403 20.18 6.79 19.27
C ILE A 403 18.90 6.60 18.47
N GLU A 404 19.02 6.36 17.19
CA GLU A 404 17.91 5.96 16.33
C GLU A 404 17.70 4.46 16.46
N ILE A 405 16.43 4.07 16.54
CA ILE A 405 15.98 2.68 16.55
C ILE A 405 15.15 2.49 15.29
N ASP A 406 15.65 1.68 14.38
CA ASP A 406 15.06 1.50 13.05
C ASP A 406 13.81 0.60 13.10
N VAL A 407 13.84 -0.41 13.99
CA VAL A 407 12.74 -1.34 14.24
C VAL A 407 12.53 -1.47 15.76
N ALA A 408 11.46 -0.89 16.27
CA ALA A 408 11.04 -1.07 17.66
C ALA A 408 9.72 -1.83 17.71
N VAL A 409 9.64 -2.83 18.58
CA VAL A 409 8.45 -3.64 18.81
C VAL A 409 8.00 -3.45 20.24
N LEU A 410 6.78 -2.95 20.42
CA LEU A 410 6.14 -2.78 21.71
C LEU A 410 5.02 -3.81 21.87
N ALA A 411 4.81 -4.29 23.08
CA ALA A 411 3.65 -5.11 23.42
C ALA A 411 2.34 -4.29 23.30
N PRO A 412 1.18 -4.95 23.19
CA PRO A 412 -0.10 -4.29 23.32
C PRO A 412 -0.16 -3.44 24.60
N ALA A 413 -0.73 -2.23 24.48
CA ALA A 413 -0.83 -1.32 25.61
C ALA A 413 -1.78 -1.86 26.67
N GLU A 414 -1.32 -1.91 27.93
CA GLU A 414 -2.13 -2.24 29.11
C GLU A 414 -2.41 -1.00 29.93
N HIS A 415 -3.68 -0.80 30.27
CA HIS A 415 -4.10 0.38 31.01
C HIS A 415 -3.45 0.42 32.42
N GLY A 416 -2.82 1.54 32.76
CA GLY A 416 -2.17 1.72 34.07
C GLY A 416 -0.78 1.09 34.19
N HIS A 417 -0.25 0.45 33.16
CA HIS A 417 1.09 -0.13 33.14
C HIS A 417 2.06 0.64 32.24
N PRO A 418 3.37 0.64 32.55
CA PRO A 418 4.38 1.14 31.63
C PRO A 418 4.32 0.43 30.28
N ARG A 419 4.57 1.15 29.19
CA ARG A 419 4.66 0.55 27.86
C ARG A 419 5.84 -0.44 27.82
N ARG A 420 5.55 -1.70 27.51
CA ARG A 420 6.57 -2.76 27.45
C ARG A 420 7.23 -2.79 26.08
N VAL A 421 8.55 -2.71 26.08
CA VAL A 421 9.39 -2.89 24.90
C VAL A 421 9.72 -4.37 24.76
N LEU A 422 9.36 -4.97 23.63
CA LEU A 422 9.70 -6.36 23.33
C LEU A 422 11.02 -6.45 22.59
N SER A 423 11.29 -5.50 21.67
CA SER A 423 12.52 -5.50 20.89
C SER A 423 12.95 -4.11 20.46
N LEU A 424 14.26 -3.91 20.37
CA LEU A 424 14.93 -2.80 19.73
C LEU A 424 15.84 -3.34 18.63
N GLY A 425 15.75 -2.77 17.43
CA GLY A 425 16.48 -3.24 16.26
C GLY A 425 17.17 -2.12 15.48
N GLU A 426 18.36 -2.43 14.97
CA GLU A 426 19.13 -1.62 14.03
C GLU A 426 19.21 -2.34 12.69
N VAL A 427 19.13 -1.59 11.59
CA VAL A 427 19.11 -2.10 10.21
C VAL A 427 20.30 -1.58 9.43
N LYS A 428 21.04 -2.45 8.74
CA LYS A 428 22.13 -2.07 7.83
C LYS A 428 22.01 -2.87 6.53
N TRP A 429 21.96 -2.15 5.41
CA TRP A 429 21.88 -2.78 4.09
C TRP A 429 23.26 -3.17 3.55
N ASP A 430 24.22 -2.24 3.54
CA ASP A 430 25.47 -2.32 2.79
C ASP A 430 26.70 -2.55 3.67
N ARG A 431 26.52 -2.77 4.98
CA ARG A 431 27.59 -2.94 5.95
C ARG A 431 27.37 -4.18 6.79
N VAL A 432 28.47 -4.91 7.03
CA VAL A 432 28.51 -5.99 7.99
C VAL A 432 28.28 -5.42 9.39
N MET A 433 27.35 -5.98 10.13
CA MET A 433 27.07 -5.55 11.49
C MET A 433 27.99 -6.26 12.49
N ASP A 434 28.36 -5.55 13.55
CA ASP A 434 29.26 -6.02 14.60
C ASP A 434 28.67 -5.81 16.01
N VAL A 435 29.42 -6.17 17.06
CA VAL A 435 28.98 -6.08 18.46
C VAL A 435 28.69 -4.65 18.92
N GLN A 436 29.27 -3.62 18.28
CA GLN A 436 29.02 -2.22 18.64
C GLN A 436 27.57 -1.81 18.40
N HIS A 437 26.90 -2.40 17.40
CA HIS A 437 25.47 -2.18 17.13
C HIS A 437 24.63 -2.71 18.30
N VAL A 438 24.98 -3.87 18.86
CA VAL A 438 24.30 -4.44 20.04
C VAL A 438 24.51 -3.55 21.26
N GLU A 439 25.71 -3.08 21.51
CA GLU A 439 26.01 -2.18 22.63
C GLU A 439 25.22 -0.88 22.55
N ARG A 440 25.11 -0.32 21.36
CA ARG A 440 24.28 0.87 21.08
C ARG A 440 22.81 0.62 21.39
N LEU A 441 22.25 -0.52 20.98
CA LEU A 441 20.87 -0.89 21.26
C LEU A 441 20.63 -1.16 22.75
N ARG A 442 21.57 -1.82 23.44
CA ARG A 442 21.54 -2.00 24.89
C ARG A 442 21.54 -0.66 25.62
N ARG A 443 22.37 0.26 25.18
CA ARG A 443 22.39 1.62 25.70
C ARG A 443 21.02 2.31 25.53
N ALA A 444 20.38 2.16 24.39
CA ALA A 444 19.03 2.68 24.16
C ALA A 444 18.00 2.01 25.09
N ARG A 445 18.09 0.70 25.31
CA ARG A 445 17.25 -0.07 26.25
C ARG A 445 17.33 0.50 27.66
N ASP A 446 18.52 0.74 28.16
CA ASP A 446 18.75 1.28 29.50
C ASP A 446 18.20 2.70 29.64
N LEU A 447 18.38 3.54 28.62
CA LEU A 447 17.83 4.90 28.60
C LEU A 447 16.30 4.90 28.55
N LEU A 448 15.67 3.96 27.87
CA LEU A 448 14.22 3.79 27.84
C LEU A 448 13.67 3.36 29.21
N ALA A 449 14.38 2.47 29.92
CA ALA A 449 14.03 2.09 31.28
C ALA A 449 13.99 3.32 32.23
N VAL A 450 15.01 4.18 32.12
CA VAL A 450 15.05 5.45 32.90
C VAL A 450 13.89 6.38 32.53
N LYS A 451 13.38 6.32 31.28
CA LYS A 451 12.22 7.09 30.82
C LYS A 451 10.87 6.49 31.21
N GLY A 452 10.86 5.38 31.93
CA GLY A 452 9.64 4.75 32.42
C GLY A 452 9.01 3.70 31.50
N PHE A 453 9.73 3.22 30.47
CA PHE A 453 9.33 2.05 29.71
C PHE A 453 9.71 0.76 30.46
N ASP A 454 8.90 -0.28 30.35
CA ASP A 454 9.30 -1.61 30.81
C ASP A 454 10.15 -2.29 29.71
N THR A 455 11.45 -2.35 29.95
CA THR A 455 12.43 -2.94 29.03
C THR A 455 12.93 -4.31 29.49
N ARG A 456 12.32 -4.91 30.54
CA ARG A 456 12.72 -6.22 31.07
C ARG A 456 12.46 -7.30 30.05
N GLY A 457 13.51 -8.05 29.67
CA GLY A 457 13.45 -9.07 28.63
C GLY A 457 13.31 -8.51 27.21
N ALA A 458 13.57 -7.21 27.01
CA ALA A 458 13.61 -6.62 25.67
C ALA A 458 14.80 -7.18 24.89
N ARG A 459 14.53 -7.78 23.75
CA ARG A 459 15.51 -8.37 22.83
C ARG A 459 16.18 -7.32 21.95
N VAL A 460 17.37 -7.64 21.49
CA VAL A 460 18.16 -6.81 20.57
C VAL A 460 18.20 -7.51 19.21
N HIS A 461 17.72 -6.85 18.17
CA HIS A 461 17.72 -7.39 16.81
C HIS A 461 18.69 -6.63 15.92
N CYS A 462 19.52 -7.35 15.18
CA CYS A 462 20.37 -6.82 14.13
C CYS A 462 19.84 -7.34 12.78
N TYR A 463 19.42 -6.43 11.89
CA TYR A 463 18.93 -6.77 10.56
C TYR A 463 19.99 -6.38 9.52
N SER A 464 20.49 -7.33 8.75
CA SER A 464 21.59 -7.05 7.82
C SER A 464 21.39 -7.60 6.43
N GLY A 465 21.60 -6.73 5.41
CA GLY A 465 21.71 -7.13 4.01
C GLY A 465 23.12 -7.57 3.60
N ALA A 466 24.12 -7.33 4.43
CA ALA A 466 25.53 -7.65 4.16
C ALA A 466 26.13 -8.70 5.13
N GLY A 467 25.32 -9.20 6.08
CA GLY A 467 25.73 -10.21 7.04
C GLY A 467 26.30 -9.63 8.34
N PHE A 468 26.93 -10.50 9.14
CA PHE A 468 27.36 -10.22 10.51
C PHE A 468 28.81 -10.65 10.71
N SER A 469 29.52 -9.94 11.59
CA SER A 469 30.90 -10.33 11.99
C SER A 469 30.88 -11.65 12.75
N SER A 470 31.99 -12.38 12.73
CA SER A 470 32.17 -13.63 13.48
C SER A 470 31.99 -13.44 14.98
N GLU A 471 32.42 -12.27 15.50
CA GLU A 471 32.26 -11.91 16.92
C GLU A 471 30.78 -11.73 17.29
N LEU A 472 30.00 -11.06 16.43
CA LEU A 472 28.56 -10.88 16.66
C LEU A 472 27.80 -12.21 16.55
N GLN A 473 28.15 -13.08 15.60
CA GLN A 473 27.60 -14.43 15.50
C GLN A 473 27.91 -15.27 16.75
N SER A 474 29.15 -15.18 17.26
CA SER A 474 29.52 -15.85 18.50
C SER A 474 28.78 -15.30 19.72
N ALA A 475 28.56 -13.98 19.77
CA ALA A 475 27.78 -13.34 20.83
C ALA A 475 26.33 -13.83 20.87
N GLN A 476 25.68 -14.04 19.72
CA GLN A 476 24.33 -14.60 19.64
C GLN A 476 24.23 -16.00 20.28
N HIS A 477 25.28 -16.84 20.15
CA HIS A 477 25.26 -18.18 20.74
C HIS A 477 25.38 -18.17 22.26
N THR A 478 25.94 -17.11 22.83
CA THR A 478 26.16 -16.97 24.29
C THR A 478 25.14 -16.09 24.98
N ASP A 479 24.42 -15.25 24.26
CA ASP A 479 23.45 -14.30 24.78
C ASP A 479 22.11 -14.44 24.06
N ALA A 480 21.12 -15.01 24.77
CA ALA A 480 19.79 -15.28 24.24
C ALA A 480 18.98 -14.00 23.88
N ASP A 481 19.42 -12.80 24.32
CA ASP A 481 18.77 -11.54 24.00
C ASP A 481 19.15 -11.03 22.60
N ILE A 482 20.23 -11.55 21.99
CA ILE A 482 20.71 -11.12 20.67
C ILE A 482 20.08 -11.95 19.57
N HIS A 483 19.45 -11.31 18.62
CA HIS A 483 18.85 -11.93 17.45
C HIS A 483 19.39 -11.31 16.17
N LEU A 484 19.88 -12.14 15.27
CA LEU A 484 20.39 -11.73 13.97
C LEU A 484 19.36 -12.13 12.92
N VAL A 485 19.03 -11.21 12.03
CA VAL A 485 18.07 -11.43 10.93
C VAL A 485 18.76 -11.06 9.63
N ASP A 486 19.10 -12.03 8.83
CA ASP A 486 19.66 -11.86 7.50
C ASP A 486 18.55 -11.85 6.42
N LEU A 487 18.97 -11.79 5.16
CA LEU A 487 18.03 -11.76 4.03
C LEU A 487 17.27 -13.09 3.87
N ASP A 488 17.90 -14.22 4.14
CA ASP A 488 17.25 -15.53 4.03
C ASP A 488 16.13 -15.66 5.07
N GLN A 489 16.39 -15.24 6.30
CA GLN A 489 15.37 -15.21 7.36
C GLN A 489 14.25 -14.20 7.08
N LEU A 490 14.58 -13.06 6.47
CA LEU A 490 13.58 -12.05 6.08
C LEU A 490 12.58 -12.62 5.04
N TYR A 491 13.06 -13.45 4.11
CA TYR A 491 12.27 -14.06 3.03
C TYR A 491 11.78 -15.47 3.35
N ALA A 492 12.19 -16.08 4.46
CA ALA A 492 11.63 -17.35 4.91
C ALA A 492 10.12 -17.23 5.20
N ASP A 493 9.36 -18.30 4.91
CA ASP A 493 7.91 -18.39 5.12
C ASP A 493 7.51 -18.39 6.59
#